data_5d2c3263f13904a5d98bdf53f756a6d2
#
_entry.id   5d2c3263f13904a5d98bdf53f756a6d2
#
_cell.length_a   1.000
_cell.length_b   1.000
_cell.length_c   1.000
_cell.angle_alpha   90.00
_cell.angle_beta   90.00
_cell.angle_gamma   90.00
#
_symmetry.space_group_name_H-M   'P 1'
#
loop_
_entity.id
_entity.type
_entity.pdbx_description
1 polymer ?
#
loop_
_entity_poly.entity_id
_entity_poly.type
_entity_poly.pdbx_seq_one_letter_code
_entity_poly.pdbx_strand_id
1 'polypeptide(L)'
;MRDVLVAGATGGIRGRDDVPPRFRPPAPPRHFVGRDAELAGIRAGVTVLHGASGAGKTALALKWLRDRGSGAQLYVDLAAHDLGRVLRAFGLDADPADKQAVFRGLVTRRQFTLLLDNADSAEQVTPLLPASGTVLVTSRSRLALPGAREIAVGPLPDDGRLGPLLDLSYVELGERQARLYRLCAWEPGAFGVPVAAAIAGEPECDVEDALDDLVEKSLLTEVGDDAFRFHDLVRAHARAMRYQ
;
A
#
# COMPACT_ATOMS: atom_id res chain seq x y z
N MET A 1 -40.10 -3.28 -0.33
CA MET A 1 -39.15 -2.47 0.43
C MET A 1 -39.02 -3.12 1.80
N ARG A 2 -38.05 -4.02 1.97
CA ARG A 2 -37.79 -4.66 3.27
C ARG A 2 -36.69 -3.85 3.94
N ASP A 3 -37.03 -3.21 5.05
CA ASP A 3 -36.06 -2.61 5.95
C ASP A 3 -35.12 -3.69 6.49
N VAL A 4 -33.89 -3.68 6.03
CA VAL A 4 -32.82 -4.48 6.65
C VAL A 4 -32.47 -3.78 7.96
N LEU A 5 -33.11 -4.23 9.02
CA LEU A 5 -32.80 -3.85 10.39
C LEU A 5 -31.38 -4.34 10.72
N VAL A 6 -30.40 -3.45 10.58
CA VAL A 6 -29.07 -3.66 11.17
C VAL A 6 -29.21 -3.45 12.68
N ALA A 7 -29.62 -4.49 13.39
CA ALA A 7 -29.63 -4.50 14.84
C ALA A 7 -28.19 -4.68 15.35
N GLY A 8 -27.71 -3.71 16.11
CA GLY A 8 -26.60 -3.89 17.04
C GLY A 8 -25.24 -3.36 16.62
N ALA A 9 -25.08 -2.05 16.58
CA ALA A 9 -23.85 -1.36 16.97
C ALA A 9 -24.10 0.16 17.01
N THR A 10 -24.81 0.62 18.04
CA THR A 10 -25.08 2.05 18.31
C THR A 10 -23.91 2.75 19.04
N GLY A 11 -22.69 2.27 18.90
CA GLY A 11 -21.49 2.96 19.35
C GLY A 11 -20.88 3.78 18.22
N GLY A 12 -20.94 5.11 18.31
CA GLY A 12 -20.21 5.99 17.38
C GLY A 12 -18.72 5.69 17.45
N ILE A 13 -18.16 5.15 16.36
CA ILE A 13 -16.71 4.95 16.25
C ILE A 13 -16.07 6.33 16.19
N ARG A 14 -15.13 6.57 17.12
CA ARG A 14 -14.38 7.84 17.23
C ARG A 14 -12.86 7.65 17.14
N GLY A 15 -12.37 6.43 16.92
CA GLY A 15 -10.94 6.18 16.98
C GLY A 15 -10.42 5.04 16.09
N ARG A 16 -9.09 4.98 15.99
CA ARG A 16 -8.33 3.94 15.26
C ARG A 16 -8.63 2.53 15.79
N ASP A 17 -8.95 2.40 17.07
CA ASP A 17 -9.15 1.11 17.73
C ASP A 17 -10.42 0.38 17.31
N ASP A 18 -11.35 1.11 16.71
CA ASP A 18 -12.61 0.56 16.21
C ASP A 18 -12.50 -0.13 14.83
N VAL A 19 -11.33 -0.03 14.18
CA VAL A 19 -11.04 -0.73 12.93
C VAL A 19 -10.29 -2.03 13.25
N PRO A 20 -10.78 -3.19 12.79
CA PRO A 20 -10.09 -4.46 12.98
C PRO A 20 -8.64 -4.37 12.50
N PRO A 21 -7.65 -4.92 13.23
CA PRO A 21 -6.21 -4.73 12.95
C PRO A 21 -5.82 -4.97 11.50
N ARG A 22 -6.33 -6.03 10.88
CA ARG A 22 -6.06 -6.42 9.49
C ARG A 22 -6.57 -5.44 8.42
N PHE A 23 -7.44 -4.50 8.79
CA PHE A 23 -7.97 -3.46 7.90
C PHE A 23 -7.51 -2.06 8.32
N ARG A 24 -6.56 -1.98 9.23
CA ARG A 24 -5.85 -0.74 9.52
C ARG A 24 -4.79 -0.50 8.46
N PRO A 25 -4.59 0.73 8.00
CA PRO A 25 -3.50 1.03 7.08
C PRO A 25 -2.16 0.56 7.67
N PRO A 26 -1.32 -0.14 6.91
CA PRO A 26 0.04 -0.44 7.33
C PRO A 26 0.85 0.84 7.53
N ALA A 27 1.99 0.74 8.20
CA ALA A 27 2.88 1.87 8.35
C ALA A 27 3.43 2.29 6.97
N PRO A 28 3.48 3.60 6.66
CA PRO A 28 4.17 4.04 5.45
C PRO A 28 5.68 3.79 5.59
N PRO A 29 6.41 3.76 4.46
CA PRO A 29 7.87 3.64 4.47
C PRO A 29 8.51 4.65 5.44
N ARG A 30 9.53 4.21 6.20
CA ARG A 30 10.25 5.06 7.15
C ARG A 30 10.89 6.27 6.45
N HIS A 31 11.45 6.02 5.28
CA HIS A 31 12.08 7.03 4.44
C HIS A 31 11.18 7.32 3.23
N PHE A 32 10.49 8.45 3.26
CA PHE A 32 9.62 8.92 2.19
C PHE A 32 10.11 10.29 1.73
N VAL A 33 10.51 10.38 0.47
CA VAL A 33 11.04 11.61 -0.13
C VAL A 33 10.34 11.93 -1.44
N GLY A 34 10.38 13.21 -1.76
CA GLY A 34 9.72 13.73 -2.94
C GLY A 34 8.20 13.62 -2.82
N ARG A 35 7.50 13.81 -3.92
CA ARG A 35 6.04 13.70 -3.98
C ARG A 35 5.28 14.80 -3.24
N ASP A 36 5.93 15.93 -2.95
CA ASP A 36 5.27 17.04 -2.25
C ASP A 36 4.10 17.59 -3.06
N ALA A 37 4.22 17.64 -4.38
CA ALA A 37 3.16 18.07 -5.29
C ALA A 37 1.97 17.09 -5.29
N GLU A 38 2.25 15.80 -5.38
CA GLU A 38 1.22 14.75 -5.32
C GLU A 38 0.53 14.73 -3.96
N LEU A 39 1.29 14.81 -2.84
CA LEU A 39 0.73 14.91 -1.49
C LEU A 39 -0.16 16.15 -1.33
N ALA A 40 0.25 17.28 -1.86
CA ALA A 40 -0.53 18.51 -1.83
C ALA A 40 -1.77 18.44 -2.73
N GLY A 41 -1.74 17.61 -3.76
CA GLY A 41 -2.86 17.36 -4.66
C GLY A 41 -4.00 16.56 -4.05
N ILE A 42 -3.72 15.73 -3.03
CA ILE A 42 -4.75 14.91 -2.37
C ILE A 42 -5.62 15.79 -1.47
N ARG A 43 -6.93 15.72 -1.64
CA ARG A 43 -7.92 16.54 -0.90
C ARG A 43 -9.13 15.67 -0.52
N ALA A 44 -10.03 16.25 0.26
CA ALA A 44 -11.34 15.63 0.54
C ALA A 44 -12.09 15.26 -0.76
N GLY A 45 -12.87 14.21 -0.71
CA GLY A 45 -13.50 13.56 -1.86
C GLY A 45 -12.69 12.37 -2.36
N VAL A 46 -12.92 11.95 -3.59
CA VAL A 46 -12.25 10.79 -4.20
C VAL A 46 -10.99 11.25 -4.93
N THR A 47 -9.85 10.66 -4.58
CA THR A 47 -8.58 10.85 -5.29
C THR A 47 -8.05 9.50 -5.77
N VAL A 48 -7.78 9.38 -7.06
CA VAL A 48 -7.15 8.22 -7.69
C VAL A 48 -5.67 8.50 -7.91
N LEU A 49 -4.82 7.69 -7.30
CA LEU A 49 -3.38 7.67 -7.53
C LEU A 49 -3.09 6.57 -8.57
N HIS A 50 -2.71 6.95 -9.78
CA HIS A 50 -2.48 5.97 -10.84
C HIS A 50 -1.05 6.02 -11.39
N GLY A 51 -0.54 4.88 -11.90
CA GLY A 51 0.79 4.79 -12.48
C GLY A 51 1.36 3.37 -12.44
N ALA A 52 2.54 3.19 -12.99
CA ALA A 52 3.18 1.89 -13.12
C ALA A 52 3.30 1.14 -11.77
N SER A 53 3.44 -0.18 -11.84
CA SER A 53 3.76 -0.99 -10.65
C SER A 53 5.09 -0.51 -10.05
N GLY A 54 5.18 -0.43 -8.72
CA GLY A 54 6.38 0.06 -8.04
C GLY A 54 6.57 1.59 -8.03
N ALA A 55 5.68 2.38 -8.64
CA ALA A 55 5.78 3.84 -8.63
C ALA A 55 5.56 4.50 -7.25
N GLY A 56 5.24 3.73 -6.21
CA GLY A 56 5.07 4.24 -4.86
C GLY A 56 3.67 4.79 -4.54
N LYS A 57 2.63 4.39 -5.29
CA LYS A 57 1.24 4.84 -5.09
C LYS A 57 0.71 4.53 -3.70
N THR A 58 0.84 3.28 -3.26
CA THR A 58 0.42 2.84 -1.92
C THR A 58 1.22 3.56 -0.84
N ALA A 59 2.55 3.69 -1.01
CA ALA A 59 3.40 4.44 -0.09
C ALA A 59 2.96 5.91 0.05
N LEU A 60 2.63 6.55 -1.07
CA LEU A 60 2.11 7.93 -1.12
C LEU A 60 0.77 8.05 -0.38
N ALA A 61 -0.17 7.12 -0.62
CA ALA A 61 -1.47 7.08 0.06
C ALA A 61 -1.31 6.88 1.58
N LEU A 62 -0.47 5.94 2.01
CA LEU A 62 -0.19 5.66 3.41
C LEU A 62 0.49 6.84 4.10
N LYS A 63 1.43 7.50 3.43
CA LYS A 63 2.08 8.72 3.92
C LYS A 63 1.07 9.83 4.17
N TRP A 64 0.18 10.06 3.20
CA TRP A 64 -0.87 11.06 3.32
C TRP A 64 -1.85 10.71 4.46
N LEU A 65 -2.28 9.46 4.58
CA LEU A 65 -3.15 8.99 5.66
C LEU A 65 -2.52 9.23 7.03
N ARG A 66 -1.24 8.93 7.20
CA ARG A 66 -0.52 9.16 8.46
C ARG A 66 -0.43 10.64 8.83
N ASP A 67 -0.13 11.50 7.84
CA ASP A 67 0.20 12.90 8.12
C ASP A 67 -1.04 13.81 8.13
N ARG A 68 -2.05 13.47 7.35
CA ARG A 68 -3.24 14.33 7.11
C ARG A 68 -4.57 13.63 7.26
N GLY A 69 -4.58 12.31 7.37
CA GLY A 69 -5.80 11.54 7.55
C GLY A 69 -6.43 11.84 8.93
N SER A 70 -7.71 12.15 8.93
CA SER A 70 -8.48 12.42 10.15
C SER A 70 -9.42 11.25 10.48
N GLY A 71 -9.65 11.02 11.76
CA GLY A 71 -10.59 10.01 12.23
C GLY A 71 -10.10 8.57 12.02
N ALA A 72 -11.05 7.63 11.98
CA ALA A 72 -10.76 6.23 11.74
C ALA A 72 -10.43 5.99 10.25
N GLN A 73 -9.41 5.18 10.00
CA GLN A 73 -8.91 4.91 8.66
C GLN A 73 -9.14 3.43 8.33
N LEU A 74 -9.77 3.16 7.19
CA LEU A 74 -10.04 1.83 6.69
C LEU A 74 -9.19 1.56 5.45
N TYR A 75 -8.39 0.51 5.50
CA TYR A 75 -7.58 0.00 4.39
C TYR A 75 -8.19 -1.27 3.82
N VAL A 76 -8.41 -1.31 2.52
CA VAL A 76 -8.90 -2.47 1.80
C VAL A 76 -8.04 -2.69 0.56
N ASP A 77 -7.28 -3.77 0.55
CA ASP A 77 -6.60 -4.25 -0.65
C ASP A 77 -7.60 -5.02 -1.51
N LEU A 78 -7.96 -4.46 -2.66
CA LEU A 78 -8.96 -5.02 -3.56
C LEU A 78 -8.49 -6.25 -4.33
N ALA A 79 -7.19 -6.49 -4.39
CA ALA A 79 -6.61 -7.70 -4.96
C ALA A 79 -6.68 -8.88 -3.98
N ALA A 80 -6.58 -8.61 -2.66
CA ALA A 80 -6.49 -9.65 -1.63
C ALA A 80 -7.79 -9.86 -0.83
N HIS A 81 -8.72 -8.88 -0.82
CA HIS A 81 -9.87 -8.89 0.07
C HIS A 81 -11.21 -8.91 -0.65
N ASP A 82 -12.02 -9.95 -0.38
CA ASP A 82 -13.45 -9.95 -0.65
C ASP A 82 -14.21 -9.05 0.35
N LEU A 83 -15.16 -8.27 -0.14
CA LEU A 83 -16.00 -7.41 0.70
C LEU A 83 -16.71 -8.14 1.84
N GLY A 84 -17.10 -9.39 1.64
CA GLY A 84 -17.70 -10.20 2.69
C GLY A 84 -16.75 -10.42 3.87
N ARG A 85 -15.45 -10.56 3.62
CA ARG A 85 -14.43 -10.63 4.69
C ARG A 85 -14.34 -9.33 5.46
N VAL A 86 -14.37 -8.20 4.76
CA VAL A 86 -14.35 -6.87 5.39
C VAL A 86 -15.56 -6.72 6.29
N LEU A 87 -16.77 -6.97 5.78
CA LEU A 87 -18.03 -6.81 6.52
C LEU A 87 -18.07 -7.71 7.76
N ARG A 88 -17.74 -9.01 7.62
CA ARG A 88 -17.70 -9.94 8.75
C ARG A 88 -16.73 -9.49 9.86
N ALA A 89 -15.65 -8.82 9.53
CA ALA A 89 -14.72 -8.28 10.53
C ALA A 89 -15.33 -7.16 11.37
N PHE A 90 -16.36 -6.49 10.86
CA PHE A 90 -17.16 -5.51 11.61
C PHE A 90 -18.43 -6.11 12.22
N GLY A 91 -18.56 -7.44 12.25
CA GLY A 91 -19.76 -8.13 12.74
C GLY A 91 -20.98 -7.94 11.84
N LEU A 92 -20.77 -7.60 10.56
CA LEU A 92 -21.83 -7.44 9.57
C LEU A 92 -21.85 -8.66 8.65
N ASP A 93 -23.05 -9.16 8.37
CA ASP A 93 -23.30 -10.14 7.33
C ASP A 93 -24.21 -9.53 6.27
N ALA A 94 -24.00 -9.90 5.03
CA ALA A 94 -24.78 -9.38 3.92
C ALA A 94 -24.87 -10.41 2.79
N ASP A 95 -26.03 -10.50 2.18
CA ASP A 95 -26.22 -11.28 0.96
C ASP A 95 -25.25 -10.79 -0.12
N PRO A 96 -24.80 -11.67 -1.01
CA PRO A 96 -23.85 -11.29 -2.08
C PRO A 96 -24.28 -10.07 -2.89
N ALA A 97 -25.57 -9.90 -3.13
CA ALA A 97 -26.14 -8.77 -3.89
C ALA A 97 -26.10 -7.45 -3.09
N ASP A 98 -26.08 -7.50 -1.77
CA ASP A 98 -26.18 -6.33 -0.88
C ASP A 98 -24.83 -5.88 -0.31
N LYS A 99 -23.76 -6.67 -0.45
CA LYS A 99 -22.45 -6.41 0.15
C LYS A 99 -21.95 -4.98 -0.11
N GLN A 100 -22.08 -4.48 -1.33
CA GLN A 100 -21.62 -3.15 -1.71
C GLN A 100 -22.43 -2.04 -1.00
N ALA A 101 -23.75 -2.21 -0.93
CA ALA A 101 -24.62 -1.24 -0.24
C ALA A 101 -24.35 -1.22 1.27
N VAL A 102 -24.17 -2.39 1.89
CA VAL A 102 -23.82 -2.52 3.32
C VAL A 102 -22.45 -1.92 3.59
N PHE A 103 -21.45 -2.18 2.72
CA PHE A 103 -20.12 -1.58 2.85
C PHE A 103 -20.16 -0.05 2.77
N ARG A 104 -20.86 0.53 1.77
CA ARG A 104 -21.03 1.98 1.69
C ARG A 104 -21.71 2.55 2.94
N GLY A 105 -22.74 1.87 3.44
CA GLY A 105 -23.42 2.24 4.68
C GLY A 105 -22.48 2.23 5.88
N LEU A 106 -21.61 1.22 6.00
CA LEU A 106 -20.58 1.15 7.03
C LEU A 106 -19.62 2.34 6.95
N VAL A 107 -19.03 2.59 5.77
CA VAL A 107 -18.05 3.67 5.56
C VAL A 107 -18.68 5.04 5.84
N THR A 108 -19.89 5.29 5.34
CA THR A 108 -20.60 6.57 5.51
C THR A 108 -20.95 6.82 6.98
N ARG A 109 -21.53 5.83 7.68
CA ARG A 109 -21.94 5.96 9.09
C ARG A 109 -20.75 6.18 10.02
N ARG A 110 -19.62 5.55 9.72
CA ARG A 110 -18.40 5.58 10.52
C ARG A 110 -17.47 6.73 10.16
N GLN A 111 -17.76 7.42 9.05
CA GLN A 111 -16.94 8.51 8.52
C GLN A 111 -15.46 8.13 8.35
N PHE A 112 -15.21 6.91 7.85
CA PHE A 112 -13.86 6.47 7.59
C PHE A 112 -13.19 7.31 6.51
N THR A 113 -11.90 7.60 6.70
CA THR A 113 -11.01 7.86 5.58
C THR A 113 -10.66 6.50 4.96
N LEU A 114 -11.04 6.30 3.70
CA LEU A 114 -10.96 5.02 3.02
C LEU A 114 -9.77 4.97 2.08
N LEU A 115 -8.96 3.92 2.17
CA LEU A 115 -7.97 3.58 1.14
C LEU A 115 -8.38 2.26 0.47
N LEU A 116 -8.69 2.34 -0.82
CA LEU A 116 -8.91 1.21 -1.71
C LEU A 116 -7.63 1.00 -2.52
N ASP A 117 -6.87 -0.01 -2.16
CA ASP A 117 -5.57 -0.28 -2.78
C ASP A 117 -5.69 -1.34 -3.88
N ASN A 118 -4.86 -1.26 -4.91
CA ASN A 118 -4.80 -2.18 -6.04
C ASN A 118 -6.11 -2.32 -6.81
N ALA A 119 -6.78 -1.21 -7.11
CA ALA A 119 -7.97 -1.22 -7.94
C ALA A 119 -7.63 -1.51 -9.41
N ASP A 120 -8.36 -2.43 -10.02
CA ASP A 120 -8.17 -2.82 -11.42
C ASP A 120 -9.06 -2.00 -12.37
N SER A 121 -10.28 -1.65 -11.96
CA SER A 121 -11.23 -0.94 -12.83
C SER A 121 -12.15 0.02 -12.08
N ALA A 122 -12.78 0.94 -12.83
CA ALA A 122 -13.79 1.85 -12.30
C ALA A 122 -15.03 1.11 -11.81
N GLU A 123 -15.42 0.02 -12.48
CA GLU A 123 -16.57 -0.81 -12.14
C GLU A 123 -16.39 -1.47 -10.77
N GLN A 124 -15.15 -1.84 -10.43
CA GLN A 124 -14.82 -2.40 -9.11
C GLN A 124 -14.96 -1.36 -8.00
N VAL A 125 -14.54 -0.12 -8.25
CA VAL A 125 -14.46 0.96 -7.24
C VAL A 125 -15.79 1.69 -7.06
N THR A 126 -16.49 2.02 -8.17
CA THR A 126 -17.70 2.86 -8.14
C THR A 126 -18.76 2.40 -7.13
N PRO A 127 -19.07 1.08 -7.02
CA PRO A 127 -20.06 0.62 -6.06
C PRO A 127 -19.64 0.76 -4.59
N LEU A 128 -18.36 1.01 -4.32
CA LEU A 128 -17.79 1.09 -2.97
C LEU A 128 -17.70 2.53 -2.46
N LEU A 129 -17.84 3.51 -3.34
CA LEU A 129 -17.67 4.91 -2.99
C LEU A 129 -18.80 5.39 -2.08
N PRO A 130 -18.47 5.97 -0.89
CA PRO A 130 -19.47 6.60 -0.03
C PRO A 130 -19.97 7.90 -0.65
N ALA A 131 -21.13 8.37 -0.20
CA ALA A 131 -21.70 9.64 -0.66
C ALA A 131 -20.86 10.87 -0.26
N SER A 132 -20.05 10.76 0.80
CA SER A 132 -19.19 11.82 1.31
C SER A 132 -18.00 11.23 2.07
N GLY A 133 -16.96 12.03 2.28
CA GLY A 133 -15.75 11.62 2.99
C GLY A 133 -14.51 11.70 2.09
N THR A 134 -13.42 11.16 2.59
CA THR A 134 -12.15 11.10 1.85
C THR A 134 -11.87 9.66 1.44
N VAL A 135 -11.69 9.45 0.15
CA VAL A 135 -11.36 8.15 -0.43
C VAL A 135 -10.10 8.29 -1.27
N LEU A 136 -9.11 7.49 -0.94
CA LEU A 136 -7.92 7.29 -1.78
C LEU A 136 -8.07 5.96 -2.52
N VAL A 137 -7.75 5.96 -3.79
CA VAL A 137 -7.75 4.76 -4.64
C VAL A 137 -6.39 4.66 -5.28
N THR A 138 -5.74 3.51 -5.21
CA THR A 138 -4.54 3.27 -6.03
C THR A 138 -4.86 2.33 -7.18
N SER A 139 -4.30 2.59 -8.35
CA SER A 139 -4.48 1.77 -9.53
C SER A 139 -3.25 1.80 -10.43
N ARG A 140 -3.05 0.76 -11.23
CA ARG A 140 -2.01 0.74 -12.26
C ARG A 140 -2.37 1.61 -13.46
N SER A 141 -3.65 1.80 -13.71
CA SER A 141 -4.18 2.59 -14.80
C SER A 141 -5.08 3.71 -14.32
N ARG A 142 -5.34 4.66 -15.19
CA ARG A 142 -6.32 5.70 -14.96
C ARG A 142 -7.73 5.10 -14.93
N LEU A 143 -8.51 5.42 -13.89
CA LEU A 143 -9.83 4.84 -13.71
C LEU A 143 -10.98 5.71 -14.25
N ALA A 144 -10.73 7.00 -14.50
CA ALA A 144 -11.72 7.95 -14.99
C ALA A 144 -13.04 7.96 -14.19
N LEU A 145 -12.93 7.85 -12.86
CA LEU A 145 -14.09 7.88 -11.96
C LEU A 145 -14.77 9.27 -12.00
N PRO A 146 -16.09 9.34 -12.18
CA PRO A 146 -16.80 10.62 -12.21
C PRO A 146 -16.59 11.43 -10.92
N GLY A 147 -16.15 12.68 -11.04
CA GLY A 147 -15.91 13.58 -9.91
C GLY A 147 -14.65 13.30 -9.10
N ALA A 148 -13.89 12.26 -9.43
CA ALA A 148 -12.63 11.99 -8.79
C ALA A 148 -11.50 12.89 -9.32
N ARG A 149 -10.58 13.24 -8.43
CA ARG A 149 -9.30 13.83 -8.79
C ARG A 149 -8.34 12.72 -9.17
N GLU A 150 -7.69 12.83 -10.31
CA GLU A 150 -6.67 11.90 -10.74
C GLU A 150 -5.28 12.50 -10.60
N ILE A 151 -4.38 11.75 -9.97
CA ILE A 151 -2.98 12.13 -9.78
C ILE A 151 -2.12 11.03 -10.38
N ALA A 152 -1.37 11.38 -11.42
CA ALA A 152 -0.40 10.47 -12.01
C ALA A 152 0.83 10.38 -11.11
N VAL A 153 1.17 9.16 -10.69
CA VAL A 153 2.37 8.87 -9.90
C VAL A 153 3.41 8.26 -10.84
N GLY A 154 4.30 9.12 -11.32
CA GLY A 154 5.41 8.73 -12.19
C GLY A 154 6.55 8.04 -11.41
N PRO A 155 7.67 7.71 -12.05
CA PRO A 155 8.90 7.31 -11.35
C PRO A 155 9.34 8.41 -10.37
N LEU A 156 10.05 8.04 -9.31
CA LEU A 156 10.66 9.04 -8.42
C LEU A 156 11.66 9.87 -9.22
N PRO A 157 11.63 11.20 -9.11
CA PRO A 157 12.67 12.02 -9.73
C PRO A 157 14.01 11.68 -9.07
N ASP A 158 15.04 11.54 -9.90
CA ASP A 158 16.42 11.43 -9.43
C ASP A 158 16.96 12.85 -9.12
N ASP A 159 16.46 13.42 -8.03
CA ASP A 159 16.83 14.77 -7.57
C ASP A 159 17.94 14.73 -6.49
N GLY A 160 18.60 13.58 -6.34
CA GLY A 160 19.67 13.38 -5.36
C GLY A 160 19.21 13.24 -3.90
N ARG A 161 17.93 13.37 -3.60
CA ARG A 161 17.43 13.28 -2.21
C ARG A 161 17.33 11.86 -1.70
N LEU A 162 17.15 10.89 -2.61
CA LEU A 162 16.97 9.49 -2.23
C LEU A 162 18.30 8.84 -1.82
N GLY A 163 19.42 9.20 -2.48
CA GLY A 163 20.74 8.63 -2.18
C GLY A 163 21.10 8.66 -0.70
N PRO A 164 21.15 9.85 -0.05
CA PRO A 164 21.48 9.95 1.38
C PRO A 164 20.55 9.17 2.31
N LEU A 165 19.29 8.97 1.93
CA LEU A 165 18.34 8.18 2.72
C LEU A 165 18.57 6.68 2.54
N LEU A 166 18.92 6.25 1.33
CA LEU A 166 19.33 4.87 1.08
C LEU A 166 20.64 4.54 1.79
N ASP A 167 21.58 5.50 1.84
CA ASP A 167 22.81 5.35 2.64
C ASP A 167 22.50 5.10 4.12
N LEU A 168 21.57 5.87 4.70
CA LEU A 168 21.14 5.65 6.10
C LEU A 168 20.50 4.28 6.28
N SER A 169 19.60 3.88 5.39
CA SER A 169 18.98 2.55 5.45
C SER A 169 20.01 1.44 5.29
N TYR A 170 21.01 1.64 4.44
CA TYR A 170 22.08 0.68 4.20
C TYR A 170 22.99 0.51 5.42
N VAL A 171 23.36 1.59 6.12
CA VAL A 171 24.18 1.55 7.35
C VAL A 171 23.49 0.77 8.47
N GLU A 172 22.17 0.76 8.50
CA GLU A 172 21.38 -0.02 9.48
C GLU A 172 21.27 -1.52 9.14
N LEU A 173 21.79 -1.96 8.00
CA LEU A 173 21.77 -3.37 7.61
C LEU A 173 22.84 -4.16 8.36
N GLY A 174 22.47 -5.36 8.80
CA GLY A 174 23.44 -6.36 9.19
C GLY A 174 24.26 -6.85 7.99
N GLU A 175 25.37 -7.52 8.26
CA GLU A 175 26.31 -7.95 7.22
C GLU A 175 25.64 -8.83 6.14
N ARG A 176 24.75 -9.75 6.55
CA ARG A 176 24.00 -10.63 5.63
C ARG A 176 23.06 -9.85 4.76
N GLN A 177 22.22 -8.97 5.32
CA GLN A 177 21.29 -8.13 4.57
C GLN A 177 22.04 -7.23 3.58
N ALA A 178 23.11 -6.58 4.02
CA ALA A 178 23.94 -5.73 3.16
C ALA A 178 24.57 -6.52 2.00
N ARG A 179 24.99 -7.76 2.25
CA ARG A 179 25.53 -8.65 1.23
C ARG A 179 24.45 -9.03 0.21
N LEU A 180 23.27 -9.49 0.65
CA LEU A 180 22.15 -9.81 -0.22
C LEU A 180 21.68 -8.58 -1.03
N TYR A 181 21.56 -7.43 -0.40
CA TYR A 181 21.21 -6.18 -1.05
C TYR A 181 22.14 -5.87 -2.24
N ARG A 182 23.46 -6.01 -2.07
CA ARG A 182 24.43 -5.78 -3.16
C ARG A 182 24.41 -6.86 -4.25
N LEU A 183 24.27 -8.12 -3.85
CA LEU A 183 24.35 -9.25 -4.78
C LEU A 183 23.09 -9.35 -5.65
N CYS A 184 21.91 -9.31 -5.04
CA CYS A 184 20.62 -9.43 -5.73
C CYS A 184 20.31 -8.22 -6.63
N ALA A 185 20.96 -7.08 -6.44
CA ALA A 185 20.80 -5.92 -7.30
C ALA A 185 21.17 -6.16 -8.78
N TRP A 186 21.91 -7.24 -9.06
CA TRP A 186 22.33 -7.60 -10.43
C TRP A 186 21.30 -8.46 -11.15
N GLU A 187 20.32 -9.02 -10.42
CA GLU A 187 19.23 -9.76 -11.04
C GLU A 187 18.30 -8.82 -11.80
N PRO A 188 18.05 -9.08 -13.10
CA PRO A 188 17.12 -8.29 -13.88
C PRO A 188 15.66 -8.66 -13.52
N GLY A 189 14.90 -7.75 -12.98
CA GLY A 189 13.47 -7.98 -12.69
C GLY A 189 13.19 -8.45 -11.26
N ALA A 190 12.17 -9.30 -11.10
CA ALA A 190 11.81 -9.92 -9.84
C ALA A 190 12.55 -11.26 -9.68
N PHE A 191 12.85 -11.63 -8.42
CA PHE A 191 13.54 -12.88 -8.08
C PHE A 191 12.92 -13.47 -6.81
N GLY A 192 12.95 -14.79 -6.68
CA GLY A 192 12.47 -15.50 -5.49
C GLY A 192 13.61 -15.85 -4.53
N VAL A 193 13.23 -16.40 -3.35
CA VAL A 193 14.16 -16.90 -2.33
C VAL A 193 15.18 -17.88 -2.90
N PRO A 194 14.81 -18.88 -3.74
CA PRO A 194 15.78 -19.83 -4.30
C PRO A 194 16.88 -19.15 -5.14
N VAL A 195 16.53 -18.12 -5.89
CA VAL A 195 17.49 -17.37 -6.71
C VAL A 195 18.44 -16.57 -5.82
N ALA A 196 17.92 -15.89 -4.82
CA ALA A 196 18.72 -15.12 -3.86
C ALA A 196 19.66 -16.03 -3.06
N ALA A 197 19.19 -17.21 -2.64
CA ALA A 197 19.97 -18.22 -1.93
C ALA A 197 21.13 -18.75 -2.80
N ALA A 198 20.87 -19.06 -4.08
CA ALA A 198 21.88 -19.47 -5.03
C ALA A 198 22.95 -18.38 -5.25
N ILE A 199 22.53 -17.11 -5.36
CA ILE A 199 23.44 -15.96 -5.54
C ILE A 199 24.30 -15.74 -4.29
N ALA A 200 23.69 -15.87 -3.08
CA ALA A 200 24.38 -15.68 -1.83
C ALA A 200 25.25 -16.89 -1.44
N GLY A 201 24.92 -18.08 -1.92
CA GLY A 201 25.53 -19.34 -1.47
C GLY A 201 25.14 -19.68 -0.02
N GLU A 202 23.91 -19.34 0.38
CA GLU A 202 23.36 -19.52 1.73
C GLU A 202 22.07 -20.36 1.70
N PRO A 203 21.67 -20.99 2.83
CA PRO A 203 20.41 -21.71 2.93
C PRO A 203 19.20 -20.79 2.70
N GLU A 204 18.13 -21.32 2.06
CA GLU A 204 16.92 -20.54 1.76
C GLU A 204 16.27 -19.92 3.00
N CYS A 205 16.18 -20.64 4.12
CA CYS A 205 15.60 -20.13 5.37
C CYS A 205 16.31 -18.87 5.89
N ASP A 206 17.64 -18.84 5.80
CA ASP A 206 18.45 -17.72 6.27
C ASP A 206 18.35 -16.50 5.34
N VAL A 207 18.11 -16.77 4.06
CA VAL A 207 17.95 -15.74 3.03
C VAL A 207 16.55 -15.15 3.06
N GLU A 208 15.52 -15.96 3.32
CA GLU A 208 14.13 -15.52 3.44
C GLU A 208 13.98 -14.43 4.51
N ASP A 209 14.45 -14.72 5.75
CA ASP A 209 14.43 -13.74 6.85
C ASP A 209 15.14 -12.43 6.48
N ALA A 210 16.27 -12.53 5.77
CA ALA A 210 17.02 -11.34 5.38
C ALA A 210 16.36 -10.55 4.24
N LEU A 211 15.63 -11.21 3.34
CA LEU A 211 14.83 -10.53 2.30
C LEU A 211 13.63 -9.82 2.91
N ASP A 212 12.96 -10.43 3.89
CA ASP A 212 11.85 -9.82 4.63
C ASP A 212 12.31 -8.57 5.38
N ASP A 213 13.48 -8.62 6.02
CA ASP A 213 14.09 -7.43 6.63
C ASP A 213 14.35 -6.31 5.62
N LEU A 214 14.80 -6.65 4.39
CA LEU A 214 14.99 -5.67 3.33
C LEU A 214 13.66 -5.08 2.83
N VAL A 215 12.59 -5.87 2.81
CA VAL A 215 11.24 -5.39 2.51
C VAL A 215 10.74 -4.46 3.62
N GLU A 216 10.90 -4.82 4.90
CA GLU A 216 10.52 -3.98 6.03
C GLU A 216 11.24 -2.62 5.99
N LYS A 217 12.50 -2.61 5.57
CA LYS A 217 13.29 -1.38 5.38
C LYS A 217 13.00 -0.65 4.06
N SER A 218 12.04 -1.13 3.26
CA SER A 218 11.66 -0.55 1.97
C SER A 218 12.80 -0.52 0.93
N LEU A 219 13.76 -1.41 1.06
CA LEU A 219 14.86 -1.62 0.11
C LEU A 219 14.51 -2.65 -0.96
N LEU A 220 13.52 -3.50 -0.68
CA LEU A 220 12.88 -4.40 -1.64
C LEU A 220 11.37 -4.20 -1.60
N THR A 221 10.71 -4.64 -2.66
CA THR A 221 9.25 -4.72 -2.74
C THR A 221 8.88 -6.16 -3.05
N GLU A 222 7.97 -6.71 -2.28
CA GLU A 222 7.36 -8.01 -2.54
C GLU A 222 6.42 -7.92 -3.76
N VAL A 223 6.47 -8.90 -4.65
CA VAL A 223 5.70 -8.94 -5.90
C VAL A 223 5.08 -10.33 -6.06
N GLY A 224 3.76 -10.42 -5.91
CA GLY A 224 3.08 -11.73 -5.86
C GLY A 224 3.36 -12.47 -4.56
N ASP A 225 3.24 -13.78 -4.56
CA ASP A 225 3.25 -14.57 -3.33
C ASP A 225 4.66 -14.90 -2.80
N ASP A 226 5.72 -14.86 -3.65
CA ASP A 226 7.06 -15.29 -3.23
C ASP A 226 8.20 -14.64 -4.04
N ALA A 227 8.00 -13.44 -4.57
CA ALA A 227 9.02 -12.76 -5.35
C ALA A 227 9.31 -11.34 -4.86
N PHE A 228 10.56 -10.94 -4.98
CA PHE A 228 11.08 -9.65 -4.56
C PHE A 228 11.57 -8.85 -5.75
N ARG A 229 11.51 -7.52 -5.67
CA ARG A 229 11.98 -6.62 -6.72
C ARG A 229 12.61 -5.38 -6.13
N PHE A 230 13.70 -4.94 -6.72
CA PHE A 230 14.23 -3.61 -6.48
C PHE A 230 13.44 -2.54 -7.24
N HIS A 231 13.19 -1.41 -6.61
CA HIS A 231 12.92 -0.17 -7.34
C HIS A 231 14.19 0.28 -8.07
N ASP A 232 14.08 0.89 -9.25
CA ASP A 232 15.24 1.21 -10.11
C ASP A 232 16.31 2.06 -9.40
N LEU A 233 15.91 3.08 -8.64
CA LEU A 233 16.84 3.93 -7.88
C LEU A 233 17.51 3.17 -6.73
N VAL A 234 16.78 2.30 -6.05
CA VAL A 234 17.33 1.44 -4.99
C VAL A 234 18.30 0.42 -5.58
N ARG A 235 17.99 -0.13 -6.75
CA ARG A 235 18.89 -1.01 -7.51
C ARG A 235 20.19 -0.31 -7.91
N ALA A 236 20.08 0.93 -8.40
CA ALA A 236 21.25 1.73 -8.77
C ALA A 236 22.15 1.99 -7.54
N HIS A 237 21.53 2.36 -6.41
CA HIS A 237 22.24 2.54 -5.14
C HIS A 237 22.93 1.23 -4.68
N ALA A 238 22.21 0.11 -4.66
CA ALA A 238 22.76 -1.19 -4.24
C ALA A 238 23.98 -1.61 -5.09
N ARG A 239 23.95 -1.33 -6.39
CA ARG A 239 25.08 -1.56 -7.29
C ARG A 239 26.28 -0.66 -6.99
N ALA A 240 26.03 0.59 -6.58
CA ALA A 240 27.09 1.53 -6.22
C ALA A 240 27.79 1.13 -4.92
N MET A 241 27.06 0.53 -3.95
CA MET A 241 27.64 0.06 -2.67
C MET A 241 28.69 -1.07 -2.81
N ARG A 242 28.84 -1.68 -3.98
CA ARG A 242 29.83 -2.74 -4.22
C ARG A 242 31.28 -2.22 -4.22
N TYR A 243 31.49 -0.96 -4.41
CA TYR A 243 32.81 -0.33 -4.56
C TYR A 243 33.28 0.41 -3.30
N GLN A 244 32.53 0.35 -2.22
CA GLN A 244 32.93 0.85 -0.91
C GLN A 244 33.29 -0.34 0.00
#